data_3c97f6ab41811f346c6d194fdc03b2e2
#
_entry.id   3c97f6ab41811f346c6d194fdc03b2e2
#
_cell.length_a   1.000
_cell.length_b   1.000
_cell.length_c   1.000
_cell.angle_alpha   90.00
_cell.angle_beta   90.00
_cell.angle_gamma   90.00
#
_symmetry.space_group_name_H-M   'P 1'
#
loop_
_entity.id
_entity.type
_entity.pdbx_description
1 polymer ?
#
loop_
_entity_poly.entity_id
_entity_poly.type
_entity_poly.pdbx_seq_one_letter_code
_entity_poly.pdbx_strand_id
1 'polypeptide(L)'
;MVKLAIAKQLAGKRLISNDGEEIGKLVDIIVNETTGKLENLVVEPNPDNSTARKLRREDGLVFIPYQAVLAVGDHIIVDKKGLGA
;
A
#
# COMPACT_ATOMS: atom_id res chain seq x y z
N MET A 1 -6.46 1.14 -17.24
CA MET A 1 -5.59 1.24 -16.11
C MET A 1 -4.15 1.33 -16.52
N VAL A 2 -3.40 2.12 -15.87
CA VAL A 2 -2.03 2.33 -16.22
C VAL A 2 -1.16 1.21 -15.75
N LYS A 3 -0.34 0.70 -16.67
CA LYS A 3 0.62 -0.30 -16.30
C LYS A 3 1.94 0.26 -16.57
N LEU A 4 2.54 0.75 -15.56
CA LEU A 4 3.78 1.44 -15.74
C LEU A 4 4.92 0.67 -15.18
N ALA A 5 6.11 1.04 -15.62
CA ALA A 5 7.32 0.54 -15.03
C ALA A 5 7.33 0.79 -13.53
N ILE A 6 6.71 1.88 -13.10
CA ILE A 6 6.61 2.19 -11.68
C ILE A 6 5.92 1.08 -10.93
N ALA A 7 4.78 0.61 -11.44
CA ALA A 7 4.05 -0.47 -10.78
C ALA A 7 4.90 -1.73 -10.69
N LYS A 8 5.61 -2.06 -11.76
CA LYS A 8 6.48 -3.24 -11.74
C LYS A 8 7.61 -3.09 -10.76
N GLN A 9 8.20 -1.91 -10.67
CA GLN A 9 9.31 -1.66 -9.77
C GLN A 9 8.87 -1.73 -8.32
N LEU A 10 7.63 -1.33 -8.03
CA LEU A 10 7.13 -1.30 -6.66
C LEU A 10 6.50 -2.61 -6.24
N ALA A 11 6.05 -3.43 -7.18
CA ALA A 11 5.39 -4.68 -6.85
C ALA A 11 6.32 -5.57 -6.04
N GLY A 12 5.77 -6.15 -4.98
CA GLY A 12 6.54 -7.00 -4.09
C GLY A 12 7.28 -6.27 -2.99
N LYS A 13 7.35 -4.94 -3.05
CA LYS A 13 7.96 -4.20 -1.96
C LYS A 13 7.11 -4.30 -0.71
N ARG A 14 7.77 -4.30 0.43
CA ARG A 14 7.07 -4.34 1.71
C ARG A 14 6.61 -2.96 2.10
N LEU A 15 5.42 -2.89 2.70
CA LEU A 15 4.92 -1.68 3.32
C LEU A 15 5.23 -1.74 4.80
N ILE A 16 5.97 -0.75 5.26
CA ILE A 16 6.39 -0.64 6.66
C ILE A 16 5.77 0.63 7.22
N SER A 17 5.13 0.53 8.37
CA SER A 17 4.55 1.71 9.00
C SER A 17 5.66 2.59 9.57
N ASN A 18 5.30 3.84 9.88
CA ASN A 18 6.26 4.78 10.43
C ASN A 18 6.80 4.36 11.81
N ASP A 19 6.14 3.41 12.47
CA ASP A 19 6.62 2.86 13.72
C ASP A 19 7.30 1.49 13.54
N GLY A 20 7.63 1.14 12.30
CA GLY A 20 8.45 -0.03 12.03
C GLY A 20 7.73 -1.36 11.85
N GLU A 21 6.40 -1.35 11.75
CA GLU A 21 5.65 -2.58 11.59
C GLU A 21 5.48 -2.93 10.11
N GLU A 22 5.64 -4.20 9.78
CA GLU A 22 5.39 -4.65 8.41
C GLU A 22 3.89 -4.85 8.20
N ILE A 23 3.29 -4.00 7.37
CA ILE A 23 1.86 -4.04 7.11
C ILE A 23 1.52 -5.08 6.05
N GLY A 24 2.37 -5.21 5.04
CA GLY A 24 2.13 -6.18 3.98
C GLY A 24 3.04 -5.95 2.80
N LYS A 25 2.66 -6.52 1.66
CA LYS A 25 3.41 -6.39 0.40
C LYS A 25 2.56 -5.74 -0.66
N LEU A 26 3.15 -4.85 -1.43
CA LEU A 26 2.46 -4.21 -2.53
C LEU A 26 2.21 -5.21 -3.65
N VAL A 27 0.96 -5.27 -4.10
CA VAL A 27 0.55 -6.14 -5.20
C VAL A 27 0.26 -5.33 -6.45
N ASP A 28 -0.38 -4.16 -6.29
CA ASP A 28 -0.79 -3.36 -7.42
C ASP A 28 -1.02 -1.93 -6.95
N ILE A 29 -1.25 -1.04 -7.91
CA ILE A 29 -1.51 0.38 -7.66
C ILE A 29 -2.74 0.77 -8.45
N ILE A 30 -3.64 1.51 -7.82
CA ILE A 30 -4.81 2.06 -8.50
C ILE A 30 -4.52 3.49 -8.89
N VAL A 31 -4.69 3.78 -10.16
CA VAL A 31 -4.41 5.08 -10.75
C VAL A 31 -5.70 5.66 -11.30
N ASN A 32 -5.92 6.94 -11.06
CA ASN A 32 -7.02 7.64 -11.69
C ASN A 32 -6.66 7.90 -13.15
N GLU A 33 -7.41 7.31 -14.07
CA GLU A 33 -7.06 7.37 -15.49
C GLU A 33 -7.21 8.78 -16.07
N THR A 34 -8.09 9.58 -15.47
CA THR A 34 -8.32 10.92 -15.95
C THR A 34 -7.20 11.87 -15.57
N THR A 35 -6.74 11.79 -14.32
CA THR A 35 -5.74 12.72 -13.80
C THR A 35 -4.34 12.15 -13.78
N GLY A 36 -4.20 10.83 -13.90
CA GLY A 36 -2.91 10.16 -13.79
C GLY A 36 -2.41 10.05 -12.36
N LYS A 37 -3.19 10.43 -11.37
CA LYS A 37 -2.75 10.40 -9.99
C LYS A 37 -2.92 9.02 -9.38
N LEU A 38 -1.97 8.65 -8.53
CA LEU A 38 -2.06 7.43 -7.76
C LEU A 38 -3.09 7.63 -6.66
N GLU A 39 -4.01 6.69 -6.54
CA GLU A 39 -5.07 6.80 -5.55
C GLU A 39 -4.90 5.83 -4.40
N ASN A 40 -4.64 4.57 -4.71
CA ASN A 40 -4.52 3.55 -3.68
C ASN A 40 -3.41 2.58 -4.00
N LEU A 41 -2.84 2.03 -2.95
CA LEU A 41 -1.97 0.87 -3.05
C LEU A 41 -2.81 -0.35 -2.71
N VAL A 42 -2.67 -1.40 -3.51
CA VAL A 42 -3.33 -2.67 -3.24
C VAL A 42 -2.30 -3.58 -2.59
N VAL A 43 -2.59 -4.05 -1.40
CA VAL A 43 -1.61 -4.68 -0.53
C VAL A 43 -2.11 -6.03 -0.06
N GLU A 44 -1.22 -7.02 -0.14
CA GLU A 44 -1.45 -8.31 0.50
C GLU A 44 -1.07 -8.14 1.97
N PRO A 45 -2.04 -8.21 2.89
CA PRO A 45 -1.75 -7.89 4.29
C PRO A 45 -0.90 -8.95 4.96
N ASN A 46 -0.04 -8.50 5.88
CA ASN A 46 0.73 -9.39 6.72
C ASN A 46 -0.21 -9.99 7.78
N PRO A 47 -0.44 -11.30 7.78
CA PRO A 47 -1.39 -11.92 8.71
C PRO A 47 -0.95 -11.83 10.17
N ASP A 48 0.32 -11.59 10.41
CA ASP A 48 0.85 -11.51 11.76
C ASP A 48 0.81 -10.09 12.33
N ASN A 49 0.40 -9.11 11.53
CA ASN A 49 0.37 -7.73 11.98
C ASN A 49 -1.02 -7.33 12.43
N SER A 50 -1.14 -6.86 13.67
CA SER A 50 -2.44 -6.52 14.25
C SER A 50 -3.09 -5.33 13.54
N THR A 51 -2.30 -4.36 13.12
CA THR A 51 -2.85 -3.22 12.39
C THR A 51 -3.40 -3.65 11.04
N ALA A 52 -2.65 -4.46 10.31
CA ALA A 52 -3.11 -4.95 9.00
C ALA A 52 -4.39 -5.77 9.14
N ARG A 53 -4.51 -6.51 10.23
CA ARG A 53 -5.70 -7.36 10.45
C ARG A 53 -6.96 -6.53 10.68
N LYS A 54 -6.82 -5.30 11.12
CA LYS A 54 -7.96 -4.40 11.37
C LYS A 54 -8.39 -3.66 10.11
N LEU A 55 -7.56 -3.66 9.08
CA LEU A 55 -7.87 -2.90 7.88
C LEU A 55 -8.94 -3.63 7.06
N ARG A 56 -9.76 -2.82 6.38
CA ARG A 56 -10.83 -3.34 5.54
C ARG A 56 -10.23 -4.09 4.35
N ARG A 57 -10.84 -5.22 4.02
CA ARG A 57 -10.36 -6.09 2.94
C ARG A 57 -11.41 -6.31 1.89
N GLU A 58 -10.94 -6.45 0.65
CA GLU A 58 -11.74 -6.92 -0.47
C GLU A 58 -10.96 -8.03 -1.13
N ASP A 59 -11.54 -9.22 -1.20
CA ASP A 59 -10.91 -10.40 -1.80
C ASP A 59 -9.54 -10.68 -1.18
N GLY A 60 -9.43 -10.45 0.13
CA GLY A 60 -8.19 -10.72 0.85
C GLY A 60 -7.12 -9.66 0.71
N LEU A 61 -7.40 -8.57 0.01
CA LEU A 61 -6.45 -7.49 -0.21
C LEU A 61 -6.88 -6.24 0.53
N VAL A 62 -5.91 -5.43 0.93
CA VAL A 62 -6.14 -4.19 1.64
C VAL A 62 -5.83 -3.03 0.69
N PHE A 63 -6.66 -2.00 0.73
CA PHE A 63 -6.48 -0.81 -0.09
C PHE A 63 -6.01 0.34 0.81
N ILE A 64 -4.81 0.85 0.53
CA ILE A 64 -4.21 1.89 1.35
C ILE A 64 -4.13 3.16 0.51
N PRO A 65 -4.69 4.28 1.00
CA PRO A 65 -4.65 5.52 0.24
C PRO A 65 -3.23 5.99 0.00
N TYR A 66 -2.94 6.45 -1.19
CA TYR A 66 -1.61 6.91 -1.53
C TYR A 66 -1.16 8.06 -0.63
N GLN A 67 -2.12 8.81 -0.10
CA GLN A 67 -1.81 9.91 0.82
C GLN A 67 -1.10 9.43 2.08
N ALA A 68 -1.24 8.17 2.44
CA ALA A 68 -0.56 7.61 3.59
C ALA A 68 0.91 7.30 3.34
N VAL A 69 1.35 7.35 2.08
CA VAL A 69 2.74 7.04 1.74
C VAL A 69 3.64 8.20 2.14
N LEU A 70 4.63 7.91 2.94
CA LEU A 70 5.60 8.91 3.40
C LEU A 70 6.88 8.86 2.60
N ALA A 71 7.29 7.70 2.17
CA ALA A 71 8.55 7.54 1.43
C ALA A 71 8.55 6.24 0.67
N VAL A 72 9.30 6.21 -0.41
CA VAL A 72 9.48 5.02 -1.23
C VAL A 72 10.98 4.82 -1.44
N GLY A 73 11.46 3.66 -1.08
CA GLY A 73 12.84 3.27 -1.26
C GLY A 73 12.88 1.77 -1.43
N ASP A 74 13.75 1.11 -0.69
CA ASP A 74 13.76 -0.35 -0.65
C ASP A 74 12.43 -0.87 -0.12
N HIS A 75 11.84 -0.12 0.79
CA HIS A 75 10.50 -0.39 1.32
C HIS A 75 9.63 0.82 1.08
N ILE A 76 8.32 0.63 1.19
CA ILE A 76 7.37 1.74 1.14
C ILE A 76 6.99 2.05 2.58
N ILE A 77 7.23 3.30 3.00
CA ILE A 77 6.93 3.71 4.36
C ILE A 77 5.57 4.40 4.35
N VAL A 78 4.69 3.97 5.22
CA VAL A 78 3.34 4.52 5.30
C VAL A 78 3.08 5.05 6.70
N ASP A 79 2.24 6.09 6.76
CA ASP A 79 1.81 6.67 8.02
C ASP A 79 0.68 5.81 8.59
N LYS A 80 0.91 5.25 9.76
CA LYS A 80 -0.07 4.38 10.41
C LYS A 80 -1.41 5.08 10.61
N LYS A 81 -1.38 6.37 10.89
CA LYS A 81 -2.61 7.15 11.06
C LYS A 81 -3.41 7.25 9.77
N GLY A 82 -2.74 7.23 8.64
CA GLY A 82 -3.40 7.34 7.34
C GLY A 82 -3.97 6.05 6.82
N LEU A 83 -3.83 4.95 7.55
CA LEU A 83 -4.31 3.65 7.09
C LEU A 83 -5.80 3.45 7.29
N GLY A 84 -6.45 4.29 8.07
CA GLY A 84 -7.88 4.16 8.30
C GLY A 84 -8.26 3.15 9.37
N ALA A 85 -7.30 2.74 10.16
CA ALA A 85 -7.54 1.79 11.24
C ALA A 85 -7.73 2.50 12.57
#